data_a026c76affa06f3baad4d7d347e6c703
#
_entry.id   a026c76affa06f3baad4d7d347e6c703
#
_cell.length_a   1.000
_cell.length_b   1.000
_cell.length_c   1.000
_cell.angle_alpha   90.00
_cell.angle_beta   90.00
_cell.angle_gamma   90.00
#
_symmetry.space_group_name_H-M   'P 1'
#
loop_
_entity.id
_entity.type
_entity.pdbx_description
1 polymer ?
#
loop_
_entity_poly.entity_id
_entity_poly.type
_entity_poly.pdbx_seq_one_letter_code
_entity_poly.pdbx_strand_id
1 'polypeptide(L)'
;MSVCSRALEHVTADTRKEVISDFYSIMGDIYHIKKQMAEAYAAYDSSLVYNPSNIGALNNYAYYLSVERRDLDKAEEMSYKTVKAEPNNSTYLDTYAWILFEKGNYAEARIYIDNAMKNDGEKRDVIVEHCGDI
;
A
#
# COMPACT_ATOMS: atom_id res chain seq x y z
N MET A 1 17.28 21.11 7.87
CA MET A 1 18.39 20.61 8.67
C MET A 1 17.97 20.38 10.10
N SER A 2 17.44 21.39 10.79
CA SER A 2 16.97 21.23 12.16
C SER A 2 15.87 20.18 12.30
N VAL A 3 15.02 20.04 11.29
CA VAL A 3 13.94 19.04 11.30
C VAL A 3 14.51 17.62 11.30
N CYS A 4 15.54 17.38 10.51
CA CYS A 4 16.21 16.08 10.47
C CYS A 4 16.89 15.76 11.81
N SER A 5 17.53 16.76 12.40
CA SER A 5 18.15 16.59 13.71
C SER A 5 17.13 16.24 14.79
N ARG A 6 15.96 16.89 14.76
CA ARG A 6 14.88 16.58 15.68
C ARG A 6 14.37 15.16 15.51
N ALA A 7 14.25 14.72 14.27
CA ALA A 7 13.81 13.36 13.98
C ALA A 7 14.79 12.34 14.57
N LEU A 8 16.08 12.60 14.47
CA LEU A 8 17.11 11.74 15.06
C LEU A 8 17.08 11.77 16.58
N GLU A 9 16.88 12.95 17.16
CA GLU A 9 16.81 13.09 18.60
C GLU A 9 15.62 12.37 19.21
N HIS A 10 14.52 12.27 18.46
CA HIS A 10 13.29 11.65 18.92
C HIS A 10 13.10 10.23 18.41
N VAL A 11 14.20 9.55 18.06
CA VAL A 11 14.11 8.14 17.70
C VAL A 11 13.64 7.34 18.90
N THR A 12 12.42 6.83 18.81
CA THR A 12 11.76 6.06 19.85
C THR A 12 11.72 4.58 19.48
N ALA A 13 11.26 3.74 20.42
CA ALA A 13 11.01 2.34 20.12
C ALA A 13 10.02 2.20 18.96
N ASP A 14 9.01 3.09 18.88
CA ASP A 14 8.02 3.08 17.80
C ASP A 14 8.66 3.40 16.46
N THR A 15 9.57 4.38 16.40
CA THR A 15 10.31 4.72 15.19
C THR A 15 11.16 3.54 14.72
N ARG A 16 11.80 2.85 15.65
CA ARG A 16 12.58 1.65 15.31
C ARG A 16 11.70 0.56 14.74
N LYS A 17 10.52 0.37 15.31
CA LYS A 17 9.55 -0.62 14.80
C LYS A 17 9.11 -0.26 13.39
N GLU A 18 8.88 1.00 13.11
CA GLU A 18 8.52 1.47 11.78
C GLU A 18 9.62 1.18 10.77
N VAL A 19 10.87 1.42 11.13
CA VAL A 19 12.02 1.13 10.26
C VAL A 19 12.13 -0.37 10.00
N ILE A 20 11.97 -1.18 11.04
CA ILE A 20 11.99 -2.65 10.89
C ILE A 20 10.85 -3.11 9.99
N SER A 21 9.68 -2.53 10.17
CA SER A 21 8.52 -2.82 9.33
C SER A 21 8.82 -2.54 7.85
N ASP A 22 9.40 -1.39 7.57
CA ASP A 22 9.77 -1.01 6.20
C ASP A 22 10.79 -1.99 5.62
N PHE A 23 11.74 -2.42 6.41
CA PHE A 23 12.74 -3.39 5.99
C PHE A 23 12.07 -4.71 5.56
N TYR A 24 11.16 -5.23 6.39
CA TYR A 24 10.43 -6.45 6.05
C TYR A 24 9.54 -6.28 4.83
N SER A 25 8.94 -5.11 4.67
CA SER A 25 8.13 -4.81 3.48
C SER A 25 8.97 -4.87 2.21
N ILE A 26 10.17 -4.31 2.25
CA ILE A 26 11.11 -4.36 1.13
C ILE A 26 11.53 -5.81 0.86
N MET A 27 11.80 -6.58 1.91
CA MET A 27 12.11 -8.00 1.77
C MET A 27 10.96 -8.76 1.11
N GLY A 28 9.72 -8.44 1.51
CA GLY A 28 8.54 -9.03 0.88
C GLY A 28 8.50 -8.75 -0.62
N ASP A 29 8.77 -7.52 -1.01
CA ASP A 29 8.81 -7.14 -2.42
C ASP A 29 9.89 -7.91 -3.18
N ILE A 30 11.07 -8.05 -2.59
CA ILE A 30 12.18 -8.79 -3.19
C ILE A 30 11.83 -10.27 -3.36
N TYR A 31 11.26 -10.89 -2.32
CA TYR A 31 10.84 -12.29 -2.42
C TYR A 31 9.76 -12.48 -3.48
N HIS A 32 8.85 -11.52 -3.61
CA HIS A 32 7.83 -11.56 -4.64
C HIS A 32 8.44 -11.54 -6.03
N ILE A 33 9.42 -10.67 -6.25
CA ILE A 33 10.14 -10.59 -7.52
C ILE A 33 10.82 -11.92 -7.84
N LYS A 34 11.35 -12.60 -6.82
CA LYS A 34 11.98 -13.90 -6.97
C LYS A 34 10.98 -15.04 -7.06
N LYS A 35 9.69 -14.73 -7.02
CA LYS A 35 8.60 -15.72 -7.04
C LYS A 35 8.62 -16.65 -5.83
N GLN A 36 9.14 -16.17 -4.71
CA GLN A 36 9.15 -16.91 -3.44
C GLN A 36 7.99 -16.40 -2.60
N MET A 37 6.79 -16.83 -2.95
CA MET A 37 5.56 -16.26 -2.38
C MET A 37 5.39 -16.52 -0.90
N ALA A 38 5.73 -17.72 -0.43
CA ALA A 38 5.63 -18.05 0.99
C ALA A 38 6.51 -17.12 1.83
N GLU A 39 7.74 -16.89 1.39
CA GLU A 39 8.68 -15.99 2.05
C GLU A 39 8.21 -14.54 1.96
N ALA A 40 7.65 -14.15 0.82
CA ALA A 40 7.10 -12.81 0.64
C ALA A 40 5.98 -12.54 1.64
N TYR A 41 5.05 -13.46 1.76
CA TYR A 41 3.93 -13.30 2.69
C TYR A 41 4.40 -13.30 4.15
N ALA A 42 5.37 -14.14 4.49
CA ALA A 42 5.95 -14.15 5.83
C ALA A 42 6.62 -12.80 6.15
N ALA A 43 7.32 -12.22 5.18
CA ALA A 43 7.97 -10.92 5.36
C ALA A 43 6.93 -9.81 5.55
N TYR A 44 5.86 -9.81 4.77
CA TYR A 44 4.78 -8.83 4.94
C TYR A 44 4.08 -9.00 6.29
N ASP A 45 3.83 -10.23 6.71
CA ASP A 45 3.24 -10.47 8.03
C ASP A 45 4.14 -9.91 9.14
N SER A 46 5.45 -10.11 9.03
CA SER A 46 6.40 -9.55 9.99
C SER A 46 6.39 -8.03 9.95
N SER A 47 6.33 -7.45 8.75
CA SER A 47 6.23 -6.01 8.59
C SER A 47 5.04 -5.45 9.36
N LEU A 48 3.89 -6.10 9.26
CA LEU A 48 2.67 -5.65 9.91
C LEU A 48 2.64 -5.94 11.40
N VAL A 49 3.44 -6.88 11.89
CA VAL A 49 3.63 -7.06 13.33
C VAL A 49 4.33 -5.86 13.93
N TYR A 50 5.36 -5.35 13.26
CA TYR A 50 6.11 -4.19 13.75
C TYR A 50 5.38 -2.87 13.51
N ASN A 51 4.63 -2.75 12.43
CA ASN A 51 3.83 -1.56 12.14
C ASN A 51 2.55 -1.97 11.41
N PRO A 52 1.44 -2.20 12.15
CA PRO A 52 0.16 -2.59 11.53
C PRO A 52 -0.41 -1.54 10.58
N SER A 53 0.09 -0.31 10.65
CA SER A 53 -0.37 0.80 9.81
C SER A 53 0.58 1.09 8.65
N ASN A 54 1.50 0.19 8.35
CA ASN A 54 2.40 0.36 7.20
C ASN A 54 1.59 0.25 5.91
N ILE A 55 1.22 1.39 5.36
CA ILE A 55 0.29 1.47 4.23
C ILE A 55 0.88 0.80 2.99
N GLY A 56 2.17 0.99 2.72
CA GLY A 56 2.84 0.35 1.60
C GLY A 56 2.79 -1.17 1.69
N ALA A 57 3.08 -1.71 2.87
CA ALA A 57 3.03 -3.14 3.09
C ALA A 57 1.59 -3.68 2.95
N LEU A 58 0.63 -2.96 3.53
CA LEU A 58 -0.78 -3.34 3.42
C LEU A 58 -1.22 -3.42 1.97
N ASN A 59 -0.90 -2.40 1.18
CA ASN A 59 -1.31 -2.36 -0.23
C ASN A 59 -0.64 -3.48 -1.03
N ASN A 60 0.67 -3.64 -0.90
CA ASN A 60 1.41 -4.63 -1.68
C ASN A 60 0.98 -6.05 -1.32
N TYR A 61 0.84 -6.32 -0.04
CA TYR A 61 0.40 -7.63 0.43
C TYR A 61 -1.01 -7.95 -0.08
N ALA A 62 -1.93 -7.00 0.08
CA ALA A 62 -3.30 -7.16 -0.39
C ALA A 62 -3.35 -7.40 -1.90
N TYR A 63 -2.58 -6.65 -2.65
CA TYR A 63 -2.53 -6.78 -4.10
C TYR A 63 -2.03 -8.18 -4.50
N TYR A 64 -0.93 -8.62 -3.92
CA TYR A 64 -0.36 -9.92 -4.28
C TYR A 64 -1.27 -11.09 -3.88
N LEU A 65 -1.94 -10.99 -2.73
CA LEU A 65 -2.93 -11.99 -2.35
C LEU A 65 -4.07 -12.04 -3.37
N SER A 66 -4.53 -10.90 -3.83
CA SER A 66 -5.63 -10.83 -4.80
C SER A 66 -5.25 -11.40 -6.16
N VAL A 67 -4.01 -11.18 -6.58
CA VAL A 67 -3.50 -11.72 -7.85
C VAL A 67 -3.51 -13.25 -7.81
N GLU A 68 -3.17 -13.83 -6.67
CA GLU A 68 -3.17 -15.28 -6.48
C GLU A 68 -4.53 -15.82 -6.04
N ARG A 69 -5.50 -14.94 -5.85
CA ARG A 69 -6.83 -15.29 -5.35
C ARG A 69 -6.81 -16.01 -4.01
N ARG A 70 -5.90 -15.60 -3.15
CA ARG A 70 -5.75 -16.15 -1.80
C ARG A 70 -6.26 -15.15 -0.78
N ASP A 71 -6.98 -15.64 0.24
CA ASP A 71 -7.41 -14.81 1.37
C ASP A 71 -7.97 -13.47 0.93
N LEU A 72 -8.92 -13.48 0.00
CA LEU A 72 -9.50 -12.24 -0.55
C LEU A 72 -10.15 -11.39 0.53
N ASP A 73 -10.73 -12.00 1.58
CA ASP A 73 -11.29 -11.25 2.70
C ASP A 73 -10.22 -10.48 3.46
N LYS A 74 -9.07 -11.11 3.71
CA LYS A 74 -7.93 -10.46 4.34
C LYS A 74 -7.38 -9.35 3.45
N ALA A 75 -7.27 -9.62 2.15
CA ALA A 75 -6.82 -8.63 1.18
C ALA A 75 -7.73 -7.41 1.16
N GLU A 76 -9.04 -7.62 1.16
CA GLU A 76 -10.01 -6.53 1.18
C GLU A 76 -9.85 -5.69 2.45
N GLU A 77 -9.74 -6.34 3.62
CA GLU A 77 -9.58 -5.63 4.88
C GLU A 77 -8.32 -4.77 4.89
N MET A 78 -7.19 -5.33 4.45
CA MET A 78 -5.93 -4.59 4.40
C MET A 78 -5.99 -3.43 3.40
N SER A 79 -6.55 -3.67 2.24
CA SER A 79 -6.66 -2.64 1.21
C SER A 79 -7.63 -1.53 1.64
N TYR A 80 -8.69 -1.88 2.34
CA TYR A 80 -9.62 -0.89 2.87
C TYR A 80 -8.91 0.09 3.81
N LYS A 81 -8.00 -0.41 4.64
CA LYS A 81 -7.20 0.45 5.53
C LYS A 81 -6.37 1.46 4.74
N THR A 82 -5.83 1.06 3.59
CA THR A 82 -5.05 1.99 2.75
C THR A 82 -5.93 3.08 2.16
N VAL A 83 -7.11 2.72 1.68
CA VAL A 83 -8.07 3.68 1.10
C VAL A 83 -8.57 4.63 2.19
N LYS A 84 -8.81 4.12 3.40
CA LYS A 84 -9.26 4.94 4.51
C LYS A 84 -8.18 5.95 4.93
N ALA A 85 -6.92 5.55 4.90
CA ALA A 85 -5.79 6.42 5.25
C ALA A 85 -5.54 7.48 4.18
N GLU A 86 -5.63 7.10 2.91
CA GLU A 86 -5.38 8.00 1.77
C GLU A 86 -6.50 7.87 0.73
N PRO A 87 -7.66 8.49 0.98
CA PRO A 87 -8.83 8.31 0.12
C PRO A 87 -8.69 8.78 -1.31
N ASN A 88 -7.69 9.61 -1.59
CA ASN A 88 -7.47 10.17 -2.93
C ASN A 88 -6.27 9.54 -3.63
N ASN A 89 -5.67 8.51 -3.05
CA ASN A 89 -4.53 7.82 -3.68
C ASN A 89 -5.05 6.84 -4.73
N SER A 90 -4.84 7.15 -5.99
CA SER A 90 -5.35 6.34 -7.10
C SER A 90 -4.81 4.91 -7.07
N THR A 91 -3.58 4.71 -6.65
CA THR A 91 -2.99 3.37 -6.55
C THR A 91 -3.74 2.51 -5.54
N TYR A 92 -4.07 3.06 -4.38
CA TYR A 92 -4.79 2.33 -3.34
C TYR A 92 -6.24 2.09 -3.72
N LEU A 93 -6.88 3.08 -4.33
CA LEU A 93 -8.24 2.93 -4.85
C LEU A 93 -8.31 1.83 -5.91
N ASP A 94 -7.33 1.81 -6.80
CA ASP A 94 -7.25 0.82 -7.88
C ASP A 94 -7.07 -0.60 -7.31
N THR A 95 -6.19 -0.76 -6.34
CA THR A 95 -5.97 -2.05 -5.69
C THR A 95 -7.25 -2.54 -4.99
N TYR A 96 -7.92 -1.66 -4.27
CA TYR A 96 -9.15 -2.01 -3.58
C TYR A 96 -10.24 -2.40 -4.56
N ALA A 97 -10.38 -1.66 -5.65
CA ALA A 97 -11.33 -1.98 -6.70
C ALA A 97 -11.05 -3.35 -7.32
N TRP A 98 -9.79 -3.65 -7.58
CA TRP A 98 -9.39 -4.95 -8.12
C TRP A 98 -9.81 -6.09 -7.19
N ILE A 99 -9.58 -5.93 -5.89
CA ILE A 99 -9.95 -6.93 -4.90
C ILE A 99 -11.46 -7.14 -4.87
N LEU A 100 -12.23 -6.06 -4.90
CA LEU A 100 -13.69 -6.13 -4.95
C LEU A 100 -14.16 -6.85 -6.21
N PHE A 101 -13.52 -6.58 -7.34
CA PHE A 101 -13.82 -7.25 -8.61
C PHE A 101 -13.56 -8.77 -8.47
N GLU A 102 -12.44 -9.16 -7.90
CA GLU A 102 -12.10 -10.57 -7.70
C GLU A 102 -13.10 -11.27 -6.77
N LYS A 103 -13.69 -10.55 -5.84
CA LYS A 103 -14.72 -11.08 -4.95
C LYS A 103 -16.11 -11.12 -5.56
N GLY A 104 -16.26 -10.56 -6.75
CA GLY A 104 -17.55 -10.51 -7.43
C GLY A 104 -18.39 -9.28 -7.10
N ASN A 105 -17.85 -8.33 -6.35
CA ASN A 105 -18.54 -7.09 -5.97
C ASN A 105 -18.34 -6.03 -7.05
N TYR A 106 -18.88 -6.29 -8.23
CA TYR A 106 -18.62 -5.48 -9.42
C TYR A 106 -19.11 -4.04 -9.30
N ALA A 107 -20.27 -3.84 -8.69
CA ALA A 107 -20.85 -2.50 -8.55
C ALA A 107 -19.95 -1.60 -7.69
N GLU A 108 -19.50 -2.10 -6.56
CA GLU A 108 -18.58 -1.38 -5.69
C GLU A 108 -17.22 -1.18 -6.36
N ALA A 109 -16.71 -2.21 -7.03
CA ALA A 109 -15.45 -2.14 -7.75
C ALA A 109 -15.47 -0.99 -8.75
N ARG A 110 -16.56 -0.83 -9.48
CA ARG A 110 -16.72 0.23 -10.47
C ARG A 110 -16.64 1.62 -9.82
N ILE A 111 -17.26 1.80 -8.66
CA ILE A 111 -17.22 3.07 -7.94
C ILE A 111 -15.78 3.46 -7.61
N TYR A 112 -15.00 2.50 -7.11
CA TYR A 112 -13.60 2.77 -6.74
C TYR A 112 -12.70 2.92 -7.96
N ILE A 113 -12.96 2.19 -9.03
CA ILE A 113 -12.24 2.37 -10.31
C ILE A 113 -12.47 3.77 -10.85
N ASP A 114 -13.71 4.23 -10.85
CA ASP A 114 -14.04 5.58 -11.33
C ASP A 114 -13.33 6.64 -10.48
N ASN A 115 -13.32 6.45 -9.16
CA ASN A 115 -12.61 7.35 -8.25
C ASN A 115 -11.10 7.34 -8.51
N ALA A 116 -10.53 6.16 -8.75
CA ALA A 116 -9.10 6.03 -9.05
C ALA A 116 -8.75 6.79 -10.33
N MET A 117 -9.54 6.61 -11.37
CA MET A 117 -9.30 7.28 -12.65
C MET A 117 -9.41 8.78 -12.53
N LYS A 118 -10.38 9.26 -11.77
CA LYS A 118 -10.55 10.70 -11.52
C LYS A 118 -9.35 11.30 -10.81
N ASN A 119 -8.91 10.65 -9.75
CA ASN A 119 -7.76 11.13 -8.96
C ASN A 119 -6.45 11.01 -9.72
N ASP A 120 -6.29 9.95 -10.50
CA ASP A 120 -5.10 9.76 -11.31
C ASP A 120 -4.98 10.85 -12.37
N GLY A 121 -6.10 11.20 -13.03
CA GLY A 121 -6.14 12.27 -14.00
C GLY A 121 -5.77 13.60 -13.39
N GLU A 122 -6.34 13.94 -12.25
CA GLU A 122 -6.01 15.19 -11.53
C GLU A 122 -4.54 15.21 -11.12
N LYS A 123 -4.03 14.08 -10.64
CA LYS A 123 -2.64 13.98 -10.21
C LYS A 123 -1.68 14.12 -11.37
N ARG A 124 -2.02 13.58 -12.54
CA ARG A 124 -1.20 13.73 -13.75
C ARG A 124 -1.12 15.18 -14.17
N ASP A 125 -2.24 15.89 -14.14
CA ASP A 125 -2.27 17.31 -14.49
C ASP A 125 -1.37 18.11 -13.57
N VAL A 126 -1.43 17.83 -12.26
CA VAL A 126 -0.56 18.49 -11.28
C VAL A 126 0.91 18.19 -11.55
N ILE A 127 1.23 16.93 -11.85
CA ILE A 127 2.61 16.53 -12.14
C ILE A 127 3.12 17.23 -13.38
N VAL A 128 2.32 17.33 -14.44
CA VAL A 128 2.69 17.99 -15.66
C VAL A 128 2.97 19.47 -15.40
N GLU A 129 2.14 20.13 -14.62
CA GLU A 129 2.35 21.53 -14.25
C GLU A 129 3.66 21.71 -13.49
N HIS A 130 3.93 20.85 -12.52
CA HIS A 130 5.18 20.91 -11.76
C HIS A 130 6.40 20.68 -12.65
N CYS A 131 6.32 19.76 -13.55
CA CYS A 131 7.39 19.50 -14.50
C CYS A 131 7.62 20.71 -15.39
N GLY A 132 6.53 21.42 -15.76
CA GLY A 132 6.63 22.63 -16.56
C GLY A 132 7.30 23.78 -15.81
N ASP A 133 7.14 23.83 -14.51
CA ASP A 133 7.72 24.86 -13.65
C ASP A 133 9.21 24.66 -13.37
N ILE A 134 9.66 23.45 -13.51
CA ILE A 134 11.07 23.11 -13.30
C ILE A 134 11.89 23.35 -14.56
#